data_2257e9a1eaf060bd4a25794b2cf69ab8
#
_entry.id   2257e9a1eaf060bd4a25794b2cf69ab8
#
_cell.length_a   1.000
_cell.length_b   1.000
_cell.length_c   1.000
_cell.angle_alpha   90.00
_cell.angle_beta   90.00
_cell.angle_gamma   90.00
#
_symmetry.space_group_name_H-M   'P 1'
#
loop_
_entity.id
_entity.type
_entity.pdbx_description
1 polymer ?
#
loop_
_entity_poly.entity_id
_entity_poly.type
_entity_poly.pdbx_seq_one_letter_code
_entity_poly.pdbx_strand_id
1 'polypeptide(L)'
;EIIAEFGTDILNKEGSIEKNKLARIAFQDENHQLRLNSIIHPYVFKQIDSSFDRILDKGAHDIFCVDAALIYESGADTHMDYVVVVTSHLRLRTERVMERGNLTRDEFLRRLELQWPDEDKVHMADYVIHNNGTKEDLIVESKKVYDLIS
;
A
#
# COMPACT_ATOMS: atom_id res chain seq x y z
N GLU A 1 16.86 11.68 8.20
CA GLU A 1 16.55 11.97 6.80
C GLU A 1 15.17 12.64 6.68
N ILE A 2 14.04 12.03 7.11
CA ILE A 2 12.69 12.61 7.00
C ILE A 2 12.62 14.03 7.62
N ILE A 3 13.18 14.25 8.82
CA ILE A 3 13.19 15.56 9.48
C ILE A 3 14.02 16.59 8.69
N ALA A 4 15.11 16.15 8.08
CA ALA A 4 15.94 17.02 7.25
C ALA A 4 15.22 17.47 5.97
N GLU A 5 14.37 16.64 5.41
CA GLU A 5 13.60 16.93 4.20
C GLU A 5 12.33 17.73 4.47
N PHE A 6 11.56 17.36 5.53
CA PHE A 6 10.24 17.92 5.79
C PHE A 6 10.21 18.97 6.93
N GLY A 7 11.36 19.24 7.56
CA GLY A 7 11.49 20.20 8.63
C GLY A 7 11.00 19.68 9.99
N THR A 8 11.05 20.58 10.99
CA THR A 8 10.67 20.25 12.37
C THR A 8 9.18 20.36 12.65
N ASP A 9 8.39 20.92 11.72
CA ASP A 9 6.94 21.09 11.87
C ASP A 9 6.17 19.76 11.93
N ILE A 10 6.81 18.67 11.47
CA ILE A 10 6.28 17.32 11.57
C ILE A 10 6.47 16.69 12.94
N LEU A 11 7.15 17.36 13.88
CA LEU A 11 7.44 16.81 15.21
C LEU A 11 6.31 17.08 16.19
N ASN A 12 6.16 16.19 17.15
CA ASN A 12 5.38 16.40 18.36
C ASN A 12 6.23 17.14 19.43
N LYS A 13 5.63 17.39 20.59
CA LYS A 13 6.30 18.09 21.71
C LYS A 13 7.51 17.32 22.28
N GLU A 14 7.59 16.03 22.03
CA GLU A 14 8.66 15.13 22.50
C GLU A 14 9.77 14.97 21.48
N GLY A 15 9.71 15.68 20.34
CA GLY A 15 10.71 15.61 19.27
C GLY A 15 10.57 14.37 18.36
N SER A 16 9.49 13.61 18.48
CA SER A 16 9.21 12.46 17.62
C SER A 16 8.33 12.85 16.43
N ILE A 17 8.45 12.13 15.31
CA ILE A 17 7.62 12.37 14.11
C ILE A 17 6.16 12.07 14.42
N GLU A 18 5.30 13.06 14.23
CA GLU A 18 3.86 12.94 14.32
C GLU A 18 3.29 12.54 12.93
N LYS A 19 2.82 11.31 12.82
CA LYS A 19 2.39 10.72 11.55
C LYS A 19 1.35 11.57 10.81
N ASN A 20 0.40 12.18 11.53
CA ASN A 20 -0.64 13.02 10.93
C ASN A 20 -0.08 14.32 10.35
N LYS A 21 0.91 14.94 11.01
CA LYS A 21 1.58 16.14 10.50
C LYS A 21 2.40 15.81 9.26
N LEU A 22 3.19 14.74 9.31
CA LEU A 22 3.96 14.28 8.16
C LEU A 22 3.02 13.95 6.99
N ALA A 23 1.92 13.24 7.23
CA ALA A 23 0.96 12.88 6.19
C ALA A 23 0.33 14.11 5.52
N ARG A 24 0.01 15.17 6.27
CA ARG A 24 -0.51 16.41 5.69
C ARG A 24 0.44 17.06 4.71
N ILE A 25 1.74 17.04 4.99
CA ILE A 25 2.76 17.63 4.11
C ILE A 25 3.05 16.68 2.96
N ALA A 26 3.30 15.42 3.26
CA ALA A 26 3.72 14.43 2.26
C ALA A 26 2.65 14.14 1.19
N PHE A 27 1.37 14.30 1.51
CA PHE A 27 0.26 14.08 0.57
C PHE A 27 -0.38 15.39 0.07
N GLN A 28 0.34 16.50 0.09
CA GLN A 28 -0.11 17.76 -0.51
C GLN A 28 -0.06 17.70 -2.04
N ASP A 29 0.99 17.12 -2.59
CA ASP A 29 1.23 16.96 -4.01
C ASP A 29 2.18 15.78 -4.29
N GLU A 30 2.31 15.47 -5.58
CA GLU A 30 3.14 14.37 -6.06
C GLU A 30 4.64 14.53 -5.70
N ASN A 31 5.18 15.73 -5.75
CA ASN A 31 6.59 15.97 -5.43
C ASN A 31 6.91 15.66 -3.97
N HIS A 32 6.06 16.07 -3.03
CA HIS A 32 6.24 15.77 -1.62
C HIS A 32 6.11 14.26 -1.37
N GLN A 33 5.17 13.60 -2.03
CA GLN A 33 5.01 12.15 -1.93
C GLN A 33 6.24 11.41 -2.49
N LEU A 34 6.74 11.79 -3.66
CA LEU A 34 7.94 11.19 -4.26
C LEU A 34 9.17 11.34 -3.35
N ARG A 35 9.35 12.50 -2.70
CA ARG A 35 10.44 12.73 -1.74
C ARG A 35 10.31 11.81 -0.52
N LEU A 36 9.12 11.71 0.07
CA LEU A 36 8.90 10.78 1.18
C LEU A 36 9.17 9.34 0.77
N ASN A 37 8.66 8.93 -0.38
CA ASN A 37 8.82 7.58 -0.90
C ASN A 37 10.31 7.26 -1.16
N SER A 38 11.09 8.18 -1.74
CA SER A 38 12.51 7.99 -1.99
C SER A 38 13.33 7.76 -0.72
N ILE A 39 12.89 8.36 0.41
CA ILE A 39 13.53 8.14 1.71
C ILE A 39 13.08 6.81 2.32
N ILE A 40 11.80 6.44 2.20
CA ILE A 40 11.22 5.30 2.93
C ILE A 40 11.41 3.97 2.19
N HIS A 41 11.25 3.94 0.86
CA HIS A 41 11.25 2.69 0.09
C HIS A 41 12.52 1.84 0.30
N PRO A 42 13.74 2.38 0.36
CA PRO A 42 14.93 1.57 0.63
C PRO A 42 14.86 0.80 1.96
N TYR A 43 14.29 1.42 3.00
CA TYR A 43 14.13 0.76 4.30
C TYR A 43 13.01 -0.29 4.26
N VAL A 44 11.94 -0.01 3.53
CA VAL A 44 10.83 -0.97 3.35
C VAL A 44 11.32 -2.19 2.59
N PHE A 45 12.05 -2.02 1.49
CA PHE A 45 12.61 -3.15 0.71
C PHE A 45 13.56 -3.99 1.55
N LYS A 46 14.49 -3.36 2.26
CA LYS A 46 15.37 -4.09 3.18
C LYS A 46 14.59 -4.88 4.25
N GLN A 47 13.48 -4.35 4.73
CA GLN A 47 12.63 -5.04 5.71
C GLN A 47 11.87 -6.21 5.07
N ILE A 48 11.42 -6.08 3.83
CA ILE A 48 10.78 -7.15 3.05
C ILE A 48 11.77 -8.28 2.85
N ASP A 49 12.97 -7.99 2.31
CA ASP A 49 14.03 -8.96 2.06
C ASP A 49 14.41 -9.71 3.34
N SER A 50 14.67 -8.98 4.42
CA SER A 50 15.01 -9.60 5.73
C SER A 50 13.88 -10.46 6.29
N SER A 51 12.63 -10.13 6.00
CA SER A 51 11.47 -10.91 6.43
C SER A 51 11.30 -12.16 5.57
N PHE A 52 11.52 -12.04 4.26
CA PHE A 52 11.52 -13.16 3.32
C PHE A 52 12.59 -14.18 3.69
N ASP A 53 13.85 -13.77 3.85
CA ASP A 53 14.98 -14.64 4.23
C ASP A 53 14.67 -15.41 5.52
N ARG A 54 14.17 -14.72 6.54
CA ARG A 54 13.80 -15.33 7.82
C ARG A 54 12.69 -16.36 7.70
N ILE A 55 11.75 -16.19 6.78
CA ILE A 55 10.65 -17.14 6.54
C ILE A 55 11.14 -18.31 5.71
N LEU A 56 11.95 -18.05 4.70
CA LEU A 56 12.60 -19.05 3.86
C LEU A 56 13.46 -20.02 4.70
N ASP A 57 14.29 -19.48 5.60
CA ASP A 57 15.14 -20.27 6.50
C ASP A 57 14.34 -21.21 7.42
N LYS A 58 13.11 -20.85 7.77
CA LYS A 58 12.23 -21.70 8.57
C LYS A 58 11.63 -22.87 7.80
N GLY A 59 11.53 -22.77 6.47
CA GLY A 59 10.99 -23.80 5.58
C GLY A 59 9.56 -24.24 5.91
N ALA A 60 8.76 -23.38 6.55
CA ALA A 60 7.44 -23.71 7.06
C ALA A 60 6.28 -23.13 6.22
N HIS A 61 6.60 -22.35 5.20
CA HIS A 61 5.61 -21.64 4.39
C HIS A 61 6.01 -21.66 2.92
N ASP A 62 5.05 -21.91 2.04
CA ASP A 62 5.23 -21.95 0.59
C ASP A 62 4.97 -20.58 -0.05
N ILE A 63 4.26 -19.70 0.66
CA ILE A 63 3.91 -18.35 0.17
C ILE A 63 4.30 -17.30 1.18
N PHE A 64 5.00 -16.27 0.70
CA PHE A 64 5.25 -15.02 1.42
C PHE A 64 4.47 -13.88 0.77
N CYS A 65 3.58 -13.23 1.52
CA CYS A 65 2.71 -12.19 1.00
C CYS A 65 3.14 -10.82 1.52
N VAL A 66 3.28 -9.85 0.61
CA VAL A 66 3.50 -8.43 0.91
C VAL A 66 2.23 -7.66 0.62
N ASP A 67 1.58 -7.11 1.65
CA ASP A 67 0.39 -6.26 1.52
C ASP A 67 0.81 -4.79 1.48
N ALA A 68 0.71 -4.17 0.31
CA ALA A 68 1.08 -2.78 0.10
C ALA A 68 0.26 -2.12 -1.02
N ALA A 69 -0.01 -0.82 -0.85
CA ALA A 69 -0.80 -0.05 -1.81
C ALA A 69 -0.01 0.48 -3.01
N LEU A 70 1.33 0.54 -2.90
CA LEU A 70 2.21 1.22 -3.86
C LEU A 70 3.21 0.25 -4.50
N ILE A 71 2.81 -0.98 -4.79
CA ILE A 71 3.69 -2.01 -5.37
C ILE A 71 4.27 -1.54 -6.71
N TYR A 72 3.43 -1.10 -7.64
CA TYR A 72 3.84 -0.63 -8.96
C TYR A 72 4.56 0.71 -8.90
N GLU A 73 4.02 1.68 -8.14
CA GLU A 73 4.62 3.01 -7.99
C GLU A 73 6.03 2.95 -7.38
N SER A 74 6.32 1.93 -6.60
CA SER A 74 7.64 1.74 -5.98
C SER A 74 8.59 0.87 -6.82
N GLY A 75 8.09 0.20 -7.87
CA GLY A 75 8.83 -0.80 -8.64
C GLY A 75 9.04 -2.12 -7.91
N ALA A 76 8.33 -2.36 -6.79
CA ALA A 76 8.44 -3.59 -6.01
C ALA A 76 7.89 -4.82 -6.75
N ASP A 77 7.01 -4.61 -7.73
CA ASP A 77 6.47 -5.65 -8.60
C ASP A 77 7.57 -6.49 -9.27
N THR A 78 8.69 -5.87 -9.63
CA THR A 78 9.84 -6.55 -10.28
C THR A 78 10.55 -7.56 -9.37
N HIS A 79 10.27 -7.56 -8.07
CA HIS A 79 10.82 -8.47 -7.07
C HIS A 79 9.81 -9.54 -6.59
N MET A 80 8.62 -9.57 -7.17
CA MET A 80 7.54 -10.50 -6.82
C MET A 80 7.37 -11.55 -7.90
N ASP A 81 7.06 -12.79 -7.51
CA ASP A 81 6.71 -13.85 -8.46
C ASP A 81 5.33 -13.58 -9.08
N TYR A 82 4.41 -13.06 -8.27
CA TYR A 82 3.05 -12.68 -8.69
C TYR A 82 2.60 -11.40 -7.99
N VAL A 83 1.84 -10.58 -8.72
CA VAL A 83 1.13 -9.42 -8.17
C VAL A 83 -0.37 -9.64 -8.27
N VAL A 84 -1.03 -9.60 -7.11
CA VAL A 84 -2.49 -9.72 -6.99
C VAL A 84 -3.06 -8.34 -6.70
N VAL A 85 -3.86 -7.78 -7.60
CA VAL A 85 -4.56 -6.51 -7.39
C VAL A 85 -5.95 -6.77 -6.84
N VAL A 86 -6.24 -6.19 -5.67
CA VAL A 86 -7.59 -6.19 -5.11
C VAL A 86 -8.24 -4.84 -5.42
N THR A 87 -9.26 -4.86 -6.26
CA THR A 87 -10.00 -3.65 -6.66
C THR A 87 -11.44 -3.66 -6.19
N SER A 88 -12.05 -2.48 -6.12
CA SER A 88 -13.47 -2.31 -5.80
C SER A 88 -13.99 -1.00 -6.39
N HIS A 89 -15.28 -0.92 -6.68
CA HIS A 89 -15.90 0.31 -7.16
C HIS A 89 -15.60 1.49 -6.23
N LEU A 90 -15.26 2.65 -6.81
CA LEU A 90 -14.89 3.85 -6.07
C LEU A 90 -15.94 4.23 -5.01
N ARG A 91 -17.23 4.09 -5.31
CA ARG A 91 -18.31 4.34 -4.36
C ARG A 91 -18.16 3.48 -3.11
N LEU A 92 -17.97 2.18 -3.25
CA LEU A 92 -17.82 1.25 -2.13
C LEU A 92 -16.54 1.53 -1.33
N ARG A 93 -15.43 1.85 -2.01
CA ARG A 93 -14.18 2.26 -1.33
C ARG A 93 -14.40 3.50 -0.49
N THR A 94 -15.08 4.50 -1.04
CA THR A 94 -15.40 5.74 -0.33
C THR A 94 -16.26 5.47 0.88
N GLU A 95 -17.34 4.70 0.74
CA GLU A 95 -18.24 4.31 1.84
C GLU A 95 -17.44 3.63 2.96
N ARG A 96 -16.63 2.62 2.63
CA ARG A 96 -15.80 1.87 3.60
C ARG A 96 -14.76 2.74 4.32
N VAL A 97 -14.16 3.71 3.62
CA VAL A 97 -13.19 4.63 4.23
C VAL A 97 -13.90 5.61 5.18
N MET A 98 -15.07 6.10 4.80
CA MET A 98 -15.86 6.98 5.67
C MET A 98 -16.34 6.24 6.94
N GLU A 99 -16.76 4.98 6.81
CA GLU A 99 -17.14 4.14 7.96
C GLU A 99 -15.98 3.92 8.94
N ARG A 100 -14.75 3.80 8.45
CA ARG A 100 -13.55 3.68 9.30
C ARG A 100 -13.23 4.97 10.06
N GLY A 101 -13.68 6.12 9.58
CA GLY A 101 -13.54 7.42 10.24
C GLY A 101 -12.11 7.98 10.33
N ASN A 102 -11.13 7.39 9.68
CA ASN A 102 -9.72 7.78 9.78
C ASN A 102 -9.32 8.91 8.82
N LEU A 103 -10.13 9.18 7.80
CA LEU A 103 -9.89 10.18 6.77
C LEU A 103 -11.18 10.91 6.44
N THR A 104 -11.08 12.18 6.05
CA THR A 104 -12.16 12.87 5.37
C THR A 104 -12.26 12.36 3.92
N ARG A 105 -13.41 12.60 3.28
CA ARG A 105 -13.62 12.24 1.88
C ARG A 105 -12.60 12.91 0.95
N ASP A 106 -12.30 14.18 1.19
CA ASP A 106 -11.36 14.96 0.37
C ASP A 106 -9.91 14.44 0.53
N GLU A 107 -9.51 14.09 1.75
CA GLU A 107 -8.21 13.45 1.99
C GLU A 107 -8.10 12.09 1.30
N PHE A 108 -9.16 11.30 1.30
CA PHE A 108 -9.20 10.03 0.58
C PHE A 108 -9.08 10.21 -0.94
N LEU A 109 -9.86 11.10 -1.54
CA LEU A 109 -9.82 11.37 -2.98
C LEU A 109 -8.45 11.90 -3.41
N ARG A 110 -7.87 12.83 -2.63
CA ARG A 110 -6.52 13.34 -2.89
C ARG A 110 -5.46 12.23 -2.87
N ARG A 111 -5.56 11.27 -1.95
CA ARG A 111 -4.64 10.11 -1.93
C ARG A 111 -4.81 9.20 -3.13
N LEU A 112 -6.02 9.06 -3.66
CA LEU A 112 -6.26 8.30 -4.89
C LEU A 112 -5.61 8.97 -6.10
N GLU A 113 -5.71 10.29 -6.21
CA GLU A 113 -5.10 11.06 -7.30
C GLU A 113 -3.56 10.95 -7.33
N LEU A 114 -2.94 10.64 -6.18
CA LEU A 114 -1.50 10.45 -6.03
C LEU A 114 -1.05 8.99 -6.27
N GLN A 115 -1.96 8.09 -6.59
CA GLN A 115 -1.67 6.69 -6.93
C GLN A 115 -1.91 6.46 -8.42
N TRP A 116 -1.29 5.43 -8.96
CA TRP A 116 -1.62 4.98 -10.30
C TRP A 116 -3.11 4.63 -10.40
N PRO A 117 -3.74 4.90 -11.56
CA PRO A 117 -5.11 4.49 -11.81
C PRO A 117 -5.31 3.00 -11.57
N ASP A 118 -6.43 2.62 -10.99
CA ASP A 118 -6.76 1.21 -10.76
C ASP A 118 -6.75 0.39 -12.06
N GLU A 119 -7.18 1.00 -13.17
CA GLU A 119 -7.23 0.35 -14.49
C GLU A 119 -5.84 -0.07 -14.94
N ASP A 120 -4.82 0.78 -14.74
CA ASP A 120 -3.44 0.49 -15.09
C ASP A 120 -2.90 -0.65 -14.21
N LYS A 121 -3.17 -0.61 -12.90
CA LYS A 121 -2.77 -1.67 -11.97
C LYS A 121 -3.43 -3.02 -12.31
N VAL A 122 -4.71 -3.00 -12.64
CA VAL A 122 -5.46 -4.19 -13.06
C VAL A 122 -4.90 -4.78 -14.35
N HIS A 123 -4.49 -3.92 -15.28
CA HIS A 123 -3.91 -4.37 -16.55
C HIS A 123 -2.54 -5.04 -16.38
N MET A 124 -1.77 -4.61 -15.40
CA MET A 124 -0.43 -5.14 -15.11
C MET A 124 -0.44 -6.36 -14.18
N ALA A 125 -1.55 -6.60 -13.48
CA ALA A 125 -1.64 -7.65 -12.47
C ALA A 125 -1.66 -9.06 -13.06
N ASP A 126 -0.99 -10.01 -12.40
CA ASP A 126 -1.10 -11.43 -12.72
C ASP A 126 -2.49 -11.98 -12.38
N TYR A 127 -3.05 -11.49 -11.26
CA TYR A 127 -4.40 -11.85 -10.81
C TYR A 127 -5.15 -10.63 -10.28
N VAL A 128 -6.47 -10.62 -10.48
CA VAL A 128 -7.35 -9.54 -10.01
C VAL A 128 -8.47 -10.12 -9.14
N ILE A 129 -8.68 -9.52 -7.97
CA ILE A 129 -9.78 -9.84 -7.07
C ILE A 129 -10.73 -8.63 -7.00
N HIS A 130 -11.99 -8.84 -7.38
CA HIS A 130 -13.02 -7.81 -7.32
C HIS A 130 -13.76 -7.85 -5.97
N ASN A 131 -13.44 -6.93 -5.08
CA ASN A 131 -14.06 -6.79 -3.76
C ASN A 131 -15.32 -5.90 -3.80
N ASN A 132 -16.30 -6.28 -4.60
CA ASN A 132 -17.56 -5.53 -4.77
C ASN A 132 -18.75 -6.13 -4.04
N GLY A 133 -18.61 -7.31 -3.46
CA GLY A 133 -19.64 -8.05 -2.76
C GLY A 133 -19.45 -8.08 -1.24
N THR A 134 -19.90 -9.17 -0.64
CA THR A 134 -19.77 -9.47 0.78
C THR A 134 -18.35 -9.91 1.14
N LYS A 135 -18.11 -10.08 2.44
CA LYS A 135 -16.83 -10.64 2.91
C LYS A 135 -16.69 -12.11 2.51
N GLU A 136 -17.78 -12.83 2.48
CA GLU A 136 -17.85 -14.24 2.05
C GLU A 136 -17.47 -14.37 0.57
N ASP A 137 -17.99 -13.49 -0.29
CA ASP A 137 -17.62 -13.44 -1.70
C ASP A 137 -16.12 -13.16 -1.89
N LEU A 138 -15.57 -12.22 -1.11
CA LEU A 138 -14.14 -11.91 -1.15
C LEU A 138 -13.29 -13.11 -0.74
N ILE A 139 -13.69 -13.88 0.28
CA ILE A 139 -12.99 -15.09 0.70
C ILE A 139 -12.99 -16.13 -0.42
N VAL A 140 -14.11 -16.32 -1.11
CA VAL A 140 -14.21 -17.26 -2.24
C VAL A 140 -13.27 -16.84 -3.37
N GLU A 141 -13.29 -15.56 -3.76
CA GLU A 141 -12.41 -15.05 -4.82
C GLU A 141 -10.92 -15.14 -4.43
N SER A 142 -10.59 -14.80 -3.19
CA SER A 142 -9.22 -14.91 -2.69
C SER A 142 -8.73 -16.37 -2.67
N LYS A 143 -9.61 -17.32 -2.34
CA LYS A 143 -9.27 -18.74 -2.34
C LYS A 143 -8.98 -19.24 -3.75
N LYS A 144 -9.73 -18.82 -4.77
CA LYS A 144 -9.46 -19.17 -6.16
C LYS A 144 -8.06 -18.74 -6.60
N VAL A 145 -7.66 -17.51 -6.25
CA VAL A 145 -6.32 -17.01 -6.57
C VAL A 145 -5.26 -17.80 -5.79
N TYR A 146 -5.49 -18.03 -4.50
CA TYR A 146 -4.57 -18.85 -3.69
C TYR A 146 -4.33 -20.23 -4.28
N ASP A 147 -5.41 -20.93 -4.69
CA ASP A 147 -5.32 -22.27 -5.27
C ASP A 147 -4.61 -22.30 -6.66
N LEU A 148 -4.39 -21.14 -7.30
CA LEU A 148 -3.65 -21.00 -8.57
C LEU A 148 -2.15 -20.75 -8.38
N ILE A 149 -1.77 -20.17 -7.23
CA ILE A 149 -0.38 -19.76 -6.96
C ILE A 149 0.33 -20.67 -5.93
N SER A 150 -0.41 -21.61 -5.30
CA SER A 150 0.10 -22.55 -4.27
C SER A 150 0.54 -23.90 -4.79
#